data_6fdce34b1eb574a40dcb808e568efd77
#
_entry.id   6fdce34b1eb574a40dcb808e568efd77
#
_cell.length_a   1.000
_cell.length_b   1.000
_cell.length_c   1.000
_cell.angle_alpha   90.00
_cell.angle_beta   90.00
_cell.angle_gamma   90.00
#
_symmetry.space_group_name_H-M   'P 1'
#
loop_
_entity.id
_entity.type
_entity.pdbx_description
1 polymer ?
#
loop_
_entity_poly.entity_id
_entity_poly.type
_entity_poly.pdbx_seq_one_letter_code
_entity_poly.pdbx_strand_id
1 'polypeptide(L)'
;AKLVEAGFERALYLIRKQIEKFAATSKQITETFYVPSLSTRTVIFKGMLLPEQINQYYLDLADPAYVSAFALVHSRFSTNTFPSWERAHPYRYLIHNGEINTQR
;
A
#
# COMPACT_ATOMS: atom_id res chain seq x y z
N ALA A 1 6.19 -11.71 23.76
CA ALA A 1 5.63 -10.57 23.01
C ALA A 1 5.99 -10.63 21.51
N LYS A 2 7.28 -10.72 21.15
CA LYS A 2 7.70 -10.76 19.74
C LYS A 2 7.16 -11.97 18.95
N LEU A 3 7.07 -13.15 19.58
CA LEU A 3 6.54 -14.35 18.93
C LEU A 3 5.04 -14.25 18.66
N VAL A 4 4.28 -13.68 19.60
CA VAL A 4 2.84 -13.44 19.44
C VAL A 4 2.59 -12.43 18.32
N GLU A 5 3.37 -11.36 18.27
CA GLU A 5 3.29 -10.35 17.22
C GLU A 5 3.63 -10.93 15.84
N ALA A 6 4.70 -11.76 15.72
CA ALA A 6 5.05 -12.42 14.48
C ALA A 6 3.97 -13.40 14.01
N GLY A 7 3.33 -14.12 14.92
CA GLY A 7 2.18 -14.99 14.62
C GLY A 7 0.98 -14.19 14.10
N PHE A 8 0.72 -13.04 14.69
CA PHE A 8 -0.37 -12.15 14.27
C PHE A 8 -0.11 -11.55 12.88
N GLU A 9 1.10 -11.05 12.61
CA GLU A 9 1.51 -10.56 11.29
C GLU A 9 1.37 -11.65 10.20
N ARG A 10 1.75 -12.90 10.53
CA ARG A 10 1.56 -14.03 9.62
C ARG A 10 0.09 -14.29 9.34
N ALA A 11 -0.77 -14.23 10.34
CA ALA A 11 -2.21 -14.40 10.18
C ALA A 11 -2.79 -13.31 9.27
N LEU A 12 -2.42 -12.05 9.47
CA LEU A 12 -2.81 -10.94 8.61
C LEU A 12 -2.35 -11.13 7.16
N TYR A 13 -1.12 -11.61 6.97
CA TYR A 13 -0.61 -11.94 5.63
C TYR A 13 -1.46 -13.01 4.95
N LEU A 14 -1.79 -14.11 5.65
CA LEU A 14 -2.60 -15.19 5.11
C LEU A 14 -4.02 -14.72 4.77
N ILE A 15 -4.63 -13.93 5.64
CA ILE A 15 -5.95 -13.33 5.41
C ILE A 15 -5.91 -12.46 4.15
N ARG A 16 -4.92 -11.58 4.03
CA ARG A 16 -4.76 -10.72 2.86
C ARG A 16 -4.65 -11.56 1.58
N LYS A 17 -3.82 -12.60 1.58
CA LYS A 17 -3.64 -13.49 0.41
C LYS A 17 -4.93 -14.24 0.04
N GLN A 18 -5.71 -14.65 1.01
CA GLN A 18 -7.02 -15.29 0.76
C GLN A 18 -8.01 -14.31 0.15
N ILE A 19 -8.07 -13.07 0.66
CA ILE A 19 -8.93 -12.02 0.12
C ILE A 19 -8.53 -11.70 -1.33
N GLU A 20 -7.24 -11.49 -1.59
CA GLU A 20 -6.74 -11.20 -2.94
C GLU A 20 -7.05 -12.35 -3.92
N LYS A 21 -6.88 -13.61 -3.48
CA LYS A 21 -7.21 -14.79 -4.28
C LYS A 21 -8.72 -14.88 -4.56
N PHE A 22 -9.55 -14.67 -3.55
CA PHE A 22 -11.00 -14.66 -3.72
C PHE A 22 -11.44 -13.57 -4.70
N ALA A 23 -10.92 -12.36 -4.55
CA ALA A 23 -11.22 -11.26 -5.46
C ALA A 23 -10.82 -11.57 -6.90
N ALA A 24 -9.63 -12.14 -7.11
CA ALA A 24 -9.13 -12.51 -8.44
C ALA A 24 -9.95 -13.60 -9.14
N THR A 25 -10.59 -14.48 -8.37
CA THR A 25 -11.42 -15.57 -8.91
C THR A 25 -12.91 -15.25 -8.96
N SER A 26 -13.34 -14.13 -8.35
CA SER A 26 -14.74 -13.74 -8.31
C SER A 26 -15.19 -13.14 -9.65
N LYS A 27 -16.25 -13.67 -10.21
CA LYS A 27 -16.88 -13.10 -11.41
C LYS A 27 -17.62 -11.79 -11.15
N GLN A 28 -17.84 -11.45 -9.90
CA GLN A 28 -18.55 -10.22 -9.49
C GLN A 28 -17.60 -9.02 -9.40
N ILE A 29 -16.31 -9.27 -9.27
CA ILE A 29 -15.28 -8.22 -9.21
C ILE A 29 -14.65 -8.10 -10.60
N THR A 30 -15.05 -7.06 -11.32
CA THR A 30 -14.60 -6.80 -12.70
C THR A 30 -13.39 -5.87 -12.75
N GLU A 31 -13.10 -5.18 -11.65
CA GLU A 31 -11.99 -4.24 -11.53
C GLU A 31 -10.82 -4.85 -10.78
N THR A 32 -9.63 -4.27 -10.96
CA THR A 32 -8.45 -4.68 -10.22
C THR A 32 -8.63 -4.44 -8.73
N PHE A 33 -8.50 -5.49 -7.96
CA PHE A 33 -8.56 -5.45 -6.50
C PHE A 33 -7.19 -5.75 -5.91
N TYR A 34 -6.79 -4.95 -4.93
CA TYR A 34 -5.57 -5.21 -4.16
C TYR A 34 -5.70 -4.60 -2.76
N VAL A 35 -4.88 -5.10 -1.84
CA VAL A 35 -4.80 -4.59 -0.47
C VAL A 35 -3.41 -3.98 -0.27
N PRO A 36 -3.27 -2.65 -0.19
CA PRO A 36 -1.97 -1.98 -0.09
C PRO A 36 -1.23 -2.33 1.20
N SER A 37 -1.94 -2.46 2.30
CA SER A 37 -1.37 -2.90 3.58
C SER A 37 -2.43 -3.58 4.45
N LEU A 38 -2.00 -4.60 5.17
CA LEU A 38 -2.73 -5.22 6.27
C LEU A 38 -1.67 -5.70 7.27
N SER A 39 -1.34 -4.86 8.25
CA SER A 39 -0.23 -5.07 9.17
C SER A 39 -0.43 -4.25 10.43
N THR A 40 0.11 -4.71 11.55
CA THR A 40 0.19 -3.93 12.79
C THR A 40 1.42 -3.03 12.85
N ARG A 41 2.34 -3.15 11.90
CA ARG A 41 3.65 -2.46 11.91
C ARG A 41 3.74 -1.34 10.89
N THR A 42 3.03 -1.47 9.77
CA THR A 42 3.12 -0.54 8.66
C THR A 42 1.75 -0.19 8.11
N VAL A 43 1.60 1.05 7.70
CA VAL A 43 0.43 1.53 6.97
C VAL A 43 0.91 2.16 5.66
N ILE A 44 0.18 1.92 4.59
CA ILE A 44 0.44 2.51 3.29
C ILE A 44 -0.73 3.41 2.93
N PHE A 45 -0.47 4.69 2.77
CA PHE A 45 -1.38 5.68 2.22
C PHE A 45 -1.07 5.88 0.74
N LYS A 46 -2.04 5.66 -0.12
CA LYS A 46 -1.90 5.83 -1.57
C LYS A 46 -3.03 6.69 -2.12
N GLY A 47 -2.70 7.53 -3.10
CA GLY A 47 -3.70 8.30 -3.82
C GLY A 47 -3.12 8.91 -5.08
N MET A 48 -3.94 9.03 -6.12
CA MET A 48 -3.67 9.91 -7.25
C MET A 48 -4.05 11.33 -6.85
N LEU A 49 -3.26 11.89 -5.94
CA LEU A 49 -3.47 13.16 -5.28
C LEU A 49 -2.25 14.05 -5.48
N LEU A 50 -2.46 15.35 -5.50
CA LEU A 50 -1.35 16.28 -5.34
C LEU A 50 -0.79 16.19 -3.91
N PRO A 51 0.51 16.46 -3.70
CA PRO A 51 1.13 16.34 -2.38
C PRO A 51 0.37 17.08 -1.27
N GLU A 52 -0.16 18.27 -1.56
CA GLU A 52 -0.91 19.09 -0.63
C GLU A 52 -2.31 18.55 -0.31
N GLN A 53 -2.81 17.59 -1.10
CA GLN A 53 -4.12 17.00 -0.88
C GLN A 53 -4.06 15.75 0.02
N ILE A 54 -2.88 15.15 0.21
CA ILE A 54 -2.73 13.88 0.94
C ILE A 54 -3.23 13.98 2.37
N ASN A 55 -2.82 15.01 3.10
CA ASN A 55 -3.23 15.21 4.49
C ASN A 55 -4.68 15.72 4.64
N GLN A 56 -5.26 16.24 3.56
CA GLN A 56 -6.68 16.59 3.51
C GLN A 56 -7.56 15.36 3.27
N TYR A 57 -7.06 14.42 2.50
CA TYR A 57 -7.76 13.17 2.19
C TYR A 57 -7.59 12.13 3.31
N TYR A 58 -6.37 11.94 3.79
CA TYR A 58 -6.05 11.05 4.91
C TYR A 58 -5.88 11.86 6.18
N LEU A 59 -6.96 12.01 6.93
CA LEU A 59 -6.99 12.88 8.13
C LEU A 59 -6.00 12.46 9.21
N ASP A 60 -5.68 11.17 9.30
CA ASP A 60 -4.67 10.65 10.23
C ASP A 60 -3.31 11.34 10.04
N LEU A 61 -2.95 11.69 8.79
CA LEU A 61 -1.67 12.35 8.50
C LEU A 61 -1.62 13.81 8.96
N ALA A 62 -2.77 14.41 9.24
CA ALA A 62 -2.88 15.76 9.80
C ALA A 62 -2.96 15.76 11.33
N ASP A 63 -3.14 14.59 11.96
CA ASP A 63 -3.25 14.47 13.40
C ASP A 63 -1.85 14.50 14.06
N PRO A 64 -1.56 15.45 14.97
CA PRO A 64 -0.28 15.51 15.68
C PRO A 64 0.02 14.26 16.53
N ALA A 65 -1.01 13.51 16.92
CA ALA A 65 -0.86 12.27 17.68
C ALA A 65 -0.41 11.08 16.80
N TYR A 66 -0.54 11.21 15.48
CA TYR A 66 -0.09 10.19 14.54
C TYR A 66 1.42 10.28 14.33
N VAL A 67 2.17 9.49 15.08
CA VAL A 67 3.64 9.48 15.05
C VAL A 67 4.17 8.19 14.46
N SER A 68 5.31 8.28 13.78
CA SER A 68 5.97 7.14 13.15
C SER A 68 7.48 7.22 13.35
N ALA A 69 8.16 6.07 13.41
CA ALA A 69 9.61 6.00 13.51
C ALA A 69 10.29 6.53 12.24
N PHE A 70 9.68 6.28 11.06
CA PHE A 70 10.13 6.80 9.77
C PHE A 70 8.99 6.74 8.76
N ALA A 71 9.13 7.48 7.67
CA ALA A 71 8.21 7.46 6.55
C ALA A 71 8.96 7.31 5.23
N LEU A 72 8.43 6.49 4.33
CA LEU A 72 8.83 6.42 2.93
C LEU A 72 7.81 7.22 2.11
N VAL A 73 8.26 8.26 1.44
CA VAL A 73 7.39 9.18 0.71
C VAL A 73 7.77 9.22 -0.77
N HIS A 74 6.77 9.13 -1.63
CA HIS A 74 6.95 9.19 -3.07
C HIS A 74 5.80 9.97 -3.70
N SER A 75 6.12 11.04 -4.42
CA SER A 75 5.13 11.94 -5.02
C SER A 75 4.77 11.60 -6.46
N ARG A 76 5.54 10.73 -7.12
CA ARG A 76 5.37 10.41 -8.53
C ARG A 76 4.78 9.03 -8.72
N PHE A 77 3.77 8.93 -9.58
CA PHE A 77 3.08 7.68 -9.84
C PHE A 77 3.85 6.80 -10.83
N SER A 78 4.11 7.32 -12.02
CA SER A 78 4.79 6.60 -13.11
C SER A 78 5.24 7.59 -14.17
N THR A 79 6.31 7.25 -14.92
CA THR A 79 6.79 8.06 -16.05
C THR A 79 6.31 7.56 -17.39
N ASN A 80 6.27 6.24 -17.62
CA ASN A 80 6.14 5.61 -18.93
C ASN A 80 5.03 4.56 -19.02
N THR A 81 4.24 4.38 -17.98
CA THR A 81 3.13 3.42 -17.94
C THR A 81 1.86 4.10 -17.50
N PHE A 82 0.71 3.58 -17.93
CA PHE A 82 -0.56 4.03 -17.38
C PHE A 82 -0.58 3.82 -15.87
N PRO A 83 -0.96 4.85 -15.09
CA PRO A 83 -1.02 4.73 -13.64
C PRO A 83 -2.06 3.71 -13.24
N SER A 84 -1.71 2.87 -12.28
CA SER A 84 -2.65 1.96 -11.62
C SER A 84 -2.34 1.90 -10.14
N TRP A 85 -3.35 1.64 -9.33
CA TRP A 85 -3.21 1.64 -7.89
C TRP A 85 -2.23 0.58 -7.39
N GLU A 86 -2.24 -0.62 -7.99
CA GLU A 86 -1.34 -1.71 -7.62
C GLU A 86 0.12 -1.44 -7.97
N ARG A 87 0.37 -0.61 -8.99
CA ARG A 87 1.73 -0.25 -9.43
C ARG A 87 2.27 1.01 -8.77
N ALA A 88 1.41 1.76 -8.10
CA ALA A 88 1.81 2.99 -7.44
C ALA A 88 2.71 2.74 -6.23
N HIS A 89 3.74 3.56 -6.08
CA HIS A 89 4.52 3.62 -4.85
C HIS A 89 3.76 4.34 -3.72
N PRO A 90 4.10 4.10 -2.47
CA PRO A 90 5.13 3.15 -2.01
C PRO A 90 4.62 1.71 -2.03
N TYR A 91 5.54 0.79 -2.23
CA TYR A 91 5.38 -0.60 -1.83
C TYR A 91 5.79 -0.73 -0.36
N ARG A 92 5.61 -1.90 0.24
CA ARG A 92 5.79 -2.08 1.68
C ARG A 92 7.10 -1.50 2.24
N TYR A 93 8.23 -1.69 1.55
CA TYR A 93 9.55 -1.19 1.96
C TYR A 93 10.37 -0.64 0.78
N LEU A 94 9.75 -0.31 -0.33
CA LEU A 94 10.44 0.13 -1.53
C LEU A 94 9.80 1.38 -2.11
N ILE A 95 10.65 2.39 -2.33
CA ILE A 95 10.33 3.56 -3.14
C ILE A 95 11.54 3.86 -4.05
N HIS A 96 11.30 4.38 -5.23
CA HIS A 96 12.38 4.84 -6.12
C HIS A 96 11.87 5.83 -7.15
N ASN A 97 12.77 6.62 -7.71
CA ASN A 97 12.54 7.59 -8.80
C ASN A 97 13.10 7.13 -10.15
N GLY A 98 13.53 5.89 -10.26
CA GLY A 98 14.08 5.34 -11.47
C GLY A 98 13.07 4.55 -12.29
N GLU A 99 13.47 4.17 -13.49
CA GLU A 99 12.74 3.20 -14.30
C GLU A 99 13.16 1.80 -13.85
N ILE A 100 12.19 1.00 -13.39
CA ILE A 100 12.39 -0.42 -13.14
C ILE A 100 11.74 -1.18 -14.29
N ASN A 101 12.55 -1.91 -15.06
CA ASN A 101 12.05 -2.84 -16.04
C ASN A 101 11.39 -4.01 -15.33
N THR A 102 10.08 -4.05 -15.36
CA THR A 102 9.32 -5.21 -14.89
C THR A 102 9.52 -6.38 -15.83
N GLN A 103 9.69 -7.56 -15.28
CA GLN A 103 9.70 -8.78 -16.08
C GLN A 103 8.42 -8.86 -16.91
N ARG A 104 8.57 -9.13 -18.18
CA ARG A 104 7.49 -9.41 -19.10
C ARG A 104 6.84 -10.76 -18.79
#